data_8b7872b72d23ff83c6929b0fc60f58de
#
_entry.id   8b7872b72d23ff83c6929b0fc60f58de
#
_cell.length_a   1.000
_cell.length_b   1.000
_cell.length_c   1.000
_cell.angle_alpha   90.00
_cell.angle_beta   90.00
_cell.angle_gamma   90.00
#
_symmetry.space_group_name_H-M   'P 1'
#
loop_
_entity.id
_entity.type
_entity.pdbx_description
1 polymer ?
#
loop_
_entity_poly.entity_id
_entity_poly.type
_entity_poly.pdbx_seq_one_letter_code
_entity_poly.pdbx_strand_id
1 'polypeptide(L)'
;WESCYISIAACNQALAMIEKAGEPASLSAAKGEALVCRAYAHFLLANIFCKAYSTTAKMDLGIPYVKDIETTVSPSYERGNLEDVYKNIESDLLAGMELISDNMYSVPKYHFTKKAAYAFAARFYLYYVQSDKSNYDKVIEYAGKALGSNPANSVRDWASLGALDLDKDIMPNTYVSADINANLLLVSADSYWGGRVDPYSSGQRYAHGPLVAIETCRSDGPWGKYSESKEANIYYMFPWSNSSALPTKVMLRKVGLYQEVVDVVAGTVRGHMINAAFTTDETLLCRAEAYVMKGEGFYSQAVSDLNVWQTAYTKATSPLTVNAINDYYGGLAYYKPLEPTVKKELHPDFPIVDQTQENLIHCVLHARRLLTLHEGLRWFDVKRYGIVVNRRFISNSGRVSLTDELKTDDLRRAIQIPSDVISAGMKPNPRN
;
A
#
# COMPACT_ATOMS: atom_id res chain seq x y z
N TRP A 1 4.45 14.87 -3.42
CA TRP A 1 3.94 15.73 -4.49
C TRP A 1 5.01 15.93 -5.56
N GLU A 2 6.06 16.66 -5.27
CA GLU A 2 7.12 17.02 -6.20
C GLU A 2 7.71 15.80 -6.93
N SER A 3 8.18 14.79 -6.22
CA SER A 3 8.79 13.58 -6.82
C SER A 3 7.85 12.87 -7.81
N CYS A 4 6.53 12.85 -7.54
CA CYS A 4 5.58 12.26 -8.47
C CYS A 4 5.45 13.11 -9.75
N TYR A 5 5.40 14.44 -9.64
CA TYR A 5 5.33 15.31 -10.82
C TYR A 5 6.64 15.34 -11.62
N ILE A 6 7.81 15.20 -10.97
CA ILE A 6 9.09 14.99 -11.66
C ILE A 6 9.02 13.69 -12.49
N SER A 7 8.50 12.60 -11.91
CA SER A 7 8.33 11.35 -12.65
C SER A 7 7.33 11.47 -13.79
N ILE A 8 6.23 12.20 -13.60
CA ILE A 8 5.23 12.49 -14.64
C ILE A 8 5.87 13.30 -15.79
N ALA A 9 6.64 14.32 -15.46
CA ALA A 9 7.34 15.12 -16.46
C ALA A 9 8.32 14.28 -17.30
N ALA A 10 9.08 13.37 -16.66
CA ALA A 10 9.93 12.41 -17.35
C ALA A 10 9.15 11.48 -18.30
N CYS A 11 7.99 10.97 -17.84
CA CYS A 11 7.10 10.17 -18.68
C CYS A 11 6.59 10.97 -19.89
N ASN A 12 6.14 12.21 -19.67
CA ASN A 12 5.65 13.09 -20.74
C ASN A 12 6.76 13.39 -21.76
N GLN A 13 7.99 13.65 -21.29
CA GLN A 13 9.14 13.86 -22.16
C GLN A 13 9.42 12.61 -23.03
N ALA A 14 9.41 11.42 -22.43
CA ALA A 14 9.61 10.17 -23.16
C ALA A 14 8.52 9.96 -24.22
N LEU A 15 7.25 10.15 -23.84
CA LEU A 15 6.11 10.01 -24.76
C LEU A 15 6.18 10.98 -25.94
N ALA A 16 6.50 12.25 -25.69
CA ALA A 16 6.64 13.24 -26.76
C ALA A 16 7.85 12.96 -27.69
N MET A 17 8.94 12.42 -27.15
CA MET A 17 10.08 11.99 -27.98
C MET A 17 9.74 10.80 -28.88
N ILE A 18 8.95 9.85 -28.37
CA ILE A 18 8.45 8.69 -29.13
C ILE A 18 7.50 9.16 -30.24
N GLU A 19 6.58 10.06 -29.93
CA GLU A 19 5.67 10.67 -30.92
C GLU A 19 6.44 11.40 -32.02
N LYS A 20 7.40 12.24 -31.64
CA LYS A 20 8.28 12.98 -32.58
C LYS A 20 9.08 12.05 -33.49
N ALA A 21 9.44 10.86 -33.00
CA ALA A 21 10.12 9.82 -33.79
C ALA A 21 9.19 9.06 -34.75
N GLY A 22 7.89 9.37 -34.77
CA GLY A 22 6.86 8.69 -35.58
C GLY A 22 6.40 7.36 -35.00
N GLU A 23 6.47 7.20 -33.69
CA GLU A 23 6.00 6.01 -32.94
C GLU A 23 6.52 4.66 -33.52
N PRO A 24 7.81 4.47 -33.72
CA PRO A 24 8.31 3.24 -34.30
C PRO A 24 8.00 2.04 -33.39
N ALA A 25 7.71 0.88 -33.99
CA ALA A 25 7.37 -0.34 -33.27
C ALA A 25 8.45 -0.76 -32.24
N SER A 26 9.72 -0.42 -32.47
CA SER A 26 10.81 -0.66 -31.54
C SER A 26 10.71 0.10 -30.22
N LEU A 27 9.94 1.19 -30.17
CA LEU A 27 9.71 2.00 -28.96
C LEU A 27 8.34 1.74 -28.31
N SER A 28 7.51 0.82 -28.85
CA SER A 28 6.18 0.53 -28.31
C SER A 28 6.21 0.11 -26.84
N ALA A 29 7.16 -0.74 -26.45
CA ALA A 29 7.29 -1.20 -25.06
C ALA A 29 7.69 -0.05 -24.11
N ALA A 30 8.58 0.84 -24.54
CA ALA A 30 8.96 2.04 -23.78
C ALA A 30 7.79 3.02 -23.65
N LYS A 31 6.97 3.19 -24.71
CA LYS A 31 5.72 3.93 -24.66
C LYS A 31 4.77 3.35 -23.63
N GLY A 32 4.61 2.02 -23.63
CA GLY A 32 3.75 1.31 -22.70
C GLY A 32 4.18 1.53 -21.24
N GLU A 33 5.47 1.39 -20.94
CA GLU A 33 6.00 1.64 -19.61
C GLU A 33 5.79 3.09 -19.16
N ALA A 34 6.10 4.07 -20.03
CA ALA A 34 5.91 5.48 -19.72
C ALA A 34 4.45 5.84 -19.37
N LEU A 35 3.48 5.26 -20.10
CA LEU A 35 2.06 5.43 -19.81
C LEU A 35 1.68 4.83 -18.43
N VAL A 36 2.12 3.60 -18.13
CA VAL A 36 1.83 2.95 -16.84
C VAL A 36 2.52 3.69 -15.68
N CYS A 37 3.75 4.17 -15.85
CA CYS A 37 4.44 4.99 -14.86
C CYS A 37 3.70 6.29 -14.59
N ARG A 38 3.21 6.98 -15.62
CA ARG A 38 2.42 8.21 -15.49
C ARG A 38 1.10 7.94 -14.76
N ALA A 39 0.40 6.86 -15.11
CA ALA A 39 -0.80 6.42 -14.42
C ALA A 39 -0.54 6.15 -12.94
N TYR A 40 0.54 5.44 -12.61
CA TYR A 40 0.88 5.11 -11.23
C TYR A 40 1.23 6.33 -10.39
N ALA A 41 2.01 7.26 -10.92
CA ALA A 41 2.35 8.50 -10.22
C ALA A 41 1.10 9.34 -9.91
N HIS A 42 0.17 9.48 -10.87
CA HIS A 42 -1.11 10.15 -10.63
C HIS A 42 -2.00 9.39 -9.65
N PHE A 43 -1.99 8.05 -9.68
CA PHE A 43 -2.73 7.23 -8.71
C PHE A 43 -2.24 7.46 -7.27
N LEU A 44 -0.93 7.53 -7.06
CA LEU A 44 -0.36 7.87 -5.74
C LEU A 44 -0.78 9.26 -5.29
N LEU A 45 -0.66 10.27 -6.17
CA LEU A 45 -1.09 11.64 -5.88
C LEU A 45 -2.57 11.71 -5.50
N ALA A 46 -3.45 11.09 -6.29
CA ALA A 46 -4.88 11.07 -6.03
C ALA A 46 -5.19 10.41 -4.67
N ASN A 47 -4.56 9.28 -4.37
CA ASN A 47 -4.80 8.58 -3.10
C ASN A 47 -4.23 9.28 -1.87
N ILE A 48 -3.27 10.18 -2.03
CA ILE A 48 -2.71 10.97 -0.92
C ILE A 48 -3.45 12.30 -0.75
N PHE A 49 -3.63 13.05 -1.84
CA PHE A 49 -4.06 14.45 -1.80
C PHE A 49 -5.54 14.69 -2.12
N CYS A 50 -6.29 13.66 -2.56
CA CYS A 50 -7.73 13.74 -2.73
C CYS A 50 -8.46 12.91 -1.67
N LYS A 51 -9.80 12.98 -1.63
CA LYS A 51 -10.63 12.02 -0.90
C LYS A 51 -10.47 10.60 -1.47
N ALA A 52 -10.98 9.57 -0.79
CA ALA A 52 -11.18 8.28 -1.42
C ALA A 52 -12.18 8.42 -2.57
N TYR A 53 -11.98 7.63 -3.65
CA TYR A 53 -12.97 7.59 -4.73
C TYR A 53 -14.31 7.06 -4.19
N SER A 54 -15.39 7.76 -4.51
CA SER A 54 -16.72 7.48 -4.00
C SER A 54 -17.80 7.97 -4.97
N THR A 55 -19.05 7.84 -4.60
CA THR A 55 -20.19 8.36 -5.38
C THR A 55 -20.14 9.88 -5.57
N THR A 56 -19.35 10.60 -4.75
CA THR A 56 -19.16 12.06 -4.85
C THR A 56 -17.96 12.49 -5.69
N ALA A 57 -17.21 11.56 -6.29
CA ALA A 57 -15.95 11.82 -7.00
C ALA A 57 -16.03 12.92 -8.07
N LYS A 58 -17.20 13.05 -8.71
CA LYS A 58 -17.47 14.10 -9.71
C LYS A 58 -17.47 15.52 -9.10
N MET A 59 -17.76 15.64 -7.80
CA MET A 59 -17.78 16.91 -7.07
C MET A 59 -16.53 17.12 -6.22
N ASP A 60 -15.76 16.07 -5.98
CA ASP A 60 -14.56 16.13 -5.15
C ASP A 60 -13.37 16.67 -5.95
N LEU A 61 -12.54 17.48 -5.26
CA LEU A 61 -11.32 18.02 -5.88
C LEU A 61 -10.36 16.91 -6.27
N GLY A 62 -9.94 16.94 -7.55
CA GLY A 62 -8.88 16.10 -8.08
C GLY A 62 -7.48 16.67 -7.83
N ILE A 63 -6.57 16.27 -8.71
CA ILE A 63 -5.22 16.79 -8.90
C ILE A 63 -5.04 17.12 -10.38
N PRO A 64 -4.10 18.00 -10.77
CA PRO A 64 -3.78 18.19 -12.16
C PRO A 64 -3.33 16.86 -12.81
N TYR A 65 -3.97 16.45 -13.90
CA TYR A 65 -3.52 15.32 -14.70
C TYR A 65 -2.72 15.82 -15.89
N VAL A 66 -1.38 15.84 -15.74
CA VAL A 66 -0.46 16.46 -16.68
C VAL A 66 -0.04 15.46 -17.75
N LYS A 67 -0.35 15.73 -19.02
CA LYS A 67 -0.03 14.88 -20.18
C LYS A 67 1.02 15.48 -21.12
N ASP A 68 1.19 16.79 -21.07
CA ASP A 68 2.03 17.53 -21.99
C ASP A 68 3.36 17.94 -21.35
N ILE A 69 4.33 18.24 -22.19
CA ILE A 69 5.60 18.85 -21.76
C ILE A 69 5.33 20.30 -21.38
N GLU A 70 5.81 20.69 -20.22
CA GLU A 70 5.75 22.09 -19.78
C GLU A 70 6.73 22.95 -20.63
N THR A 71 6.21 23.98 -21.27
CA THR A 71 6.97 24.91 -22.10
C THR A 71 7.15 26.29 -21.46
N THR A 72 6.55 26.52 -20.30
CA THR A 72 6.60 27.77 -19.55
C THR A 72 7.21 27.54 -18.16
N VAL A 73 7.85 28.57 -17.60
CA VAL A 73 8.54 28.50 -16.30
C VAL A 73 7.56 28.34 -15.13
N SER A 74 6.34 28.81 -15.27
CA SER A 74 5.32 28.76 -14.21
C SER A 74 3.94 28.49 -14.82
N PRO A 75 3.69 27.25 -15.25
CA PRO A 75 2.38 26.90 -15.79
C PRO A 75 1.31 26.95 -14.69
N SER A 76 0.12 27.42 -15.04
CA SER A 76 -1.04 27.37 -14.16
C SER A 76 -1.82 26.08 -14.40
N TYR A 77 -2.14 25.37 -13.35
CA TYR A 77 -2.90 24.11 -13.40
C TYR A 77 -4.17 24.17 -12.58
N GLU A 78 -5.26 23.70 -13.19
CA GLU A 78 -6.51 23.44 -12.49
C GLU A 78 -6.52 22.01 -11.95
N ARG A 79 -7.09 21.83 -10.77
CA ARG A 79 -7.15 20.50 -10.13
C ARG A 79 -8.18 19.58 -10.79
N GLY A 80 -9.24 20.14 -11.37
CA GLY A 80 -10.35 19.35 -11.88
C GLY A 80 -11.09 18.56 -10.78
N ASN A 81 -11.80 17.53 -11.18
CA ASN A 81 -12.51 16.63 -10.26
C ASN A 81 -11.83 15.25 -10.18
N LEU A 82 -12.14 14.50 -9.13
CA LEU A 82 -11.52 13.21 -8.86
C LEU A 82 -11.96 12.13 -9.88
N GLU A 83 -13.20 12.19 -10.40
CA GLU A 83 -13.69 11.25 -11.40
C GLU A 83 -12.83 11.29 -12.67
N ASP A 84 -12.54 12.50 -13.18
CA ASP A 84 -11.74 12.66 -14.39
C ASP A 84 -10.28 12.23 -14.18
N VAL A 85 -9.73 12.42 -12.98
CA VAL A 85 -8.40 11.90 -12.64
C VAL A 85 -8.38 10.38 -12.76
N TYR A 86 -9.35 9.67 -12.19
CA TYR A 86 -9.41 8.21 -12.26
C TYR A 86 -9.64 7.69 -13.67
N LYS A 87 -10.48 8.35 -14.48
CA LYS A 87 -10.66 8.02 -15.91
C LYS A 87 -9.37 8.18 -16.70
N ASN A 88 -8.59 9.23 -16.45
CA ASN A 88 -7.31 9.43 -17.11
C ASN A 88 -6.27 8.39 -16.67
N ILE A 89 -6.24 8.03 -15.38
CA ILE A 89 -5.38 6.93 -14.88
C ILE A 89 -5.74 5.63 -15.59
N GLU A 90 -7.04 5.29 -15.67
CA GLU A 90 -7.50 4.09 -16.36
C GLU A 90 -7.08 4.07 -17.83
N SER A 91 -7.25 5.18 -18.52
CA SER A 91 -6.88 5.33 -19.95
C SER A 91 -5.39 5.07 -20.16
N ASP A 92 -4.51 5.70 -19.39
CA ASP A 92 -3.07 5.50 -19.50
C ASP A 92 -2.66 4.08 -19.12
N LEU A 93 -3.24 3.53 -18.04
CA LEU A 93 -2.94 2.18 -17.56
C LEU A 93 -3.30 1.13 -18.60
N LEU A 94 -4.51 1.19 -19.16
CA LEU A 94 -4.97 0.21 -20.16
C LEU A 94 -4.16 0.32 -21.46
N ALA A 95 -3.98 1.53 -21.98
CA ALA A 95 -3.17 1.75 -23.18
C ALA A 95 -1.70 1.29 -22.98
N GLY A 96 -1.14 1.56 -21.81
CA GLY A 96 0.23 1.14 -21.50
C GLY A 96 0.38 -0.36 -21.37
N MET A 97 -0.54 -1.05 -20.69
CA MET A 97 -0.49 -2.51 -20.51
C MET A 97 -0.52 -3.29 -21.84
N GLU A 98 -1.20 -2.78 -22.86
CA GLU A 98 -1.22 -3.40 -24.20
C GLU A 98 0.18 -3.41 -24.83
N LEU A 99 0.98 -2.39 -24.57
CA LEU A 99 2.28 -2.14 -25.23
C LEU A 99 3.48 -2.72 -24.48
N ILE A 100 3.38 -2.96 -23.17
CA ILE A 100 4.49 -3.48 -22.35
C ILE A 100 5.01 -4.82 -22.89
N SER A 101 6.33 -4.92 -22.97
CA SER A 101 7.05 -6.17 -23.30
C SER A 101 8.20 -6.39 -22.31
N ASP A 102 8.19 -7.53 -21.63
CA ASP A 102 9.17 -7.84 -20.57
C ASP A 102 10.59 -8.09 -21.13
N ASN A 103 10.71 -8.35 -22.45
CA ASN A 103 11.98 -8.72 -23.09
C ASN A 103 12.98 -7.56 -23.22
N MET A 104 12.57 -6.31 -22.95
CA MET A 104 13.44 -5.15 -23.10
C MET A 104 14.26 -4.80 -21.85
N TYR A 105 13.96 -5.42 -20.71
CA TYR A 105 14.55 -5.05 -19.43
C TYR A 105 15.73 -5.95 -19.04
N SER A 106 16.87 -5.35 -18.68
CA SER A 106 18.00 -6.07 -18.10
C SER A 106 17.76 -6.45 -16.62
N VAL A 107 17.02 -5.62 -15.87
CA VAL A 107 16.63 -5.86 -14.48
C VAL A 107 15.12 -5.66 -14.35
N PRO A 108 14.30 -6.66 -14.73
CA PRO A 108 12.85 -6.50 -14.86
C PRO A 108 12.13 -6.01 -13.60
N LYS A 109 12.66 -6.31 -12.42
CA LYS A 109 12.03 -5.94 -11.13
C LYS A 109 12.02 -4.44 -10.83
N TYR A 110 12.80 -3.65 -11.55
CA TYR A 110 12.81 -2.18 -11.44
C TYR A 110 12.01 -1.49 -12.56
N HIS A 111 11.22 -2.27 -13.31
CA HIS A 111 10.39 -1.81 -14.41
C HIS A 111 8.97 -2.33 -14.30
N PHE A 112 8.03 -1.65 -14.94
CA PHE A 112 6.68 -2.20 -15.09
C PHE A 112 6.69 -3.35 -16.12
N THR A 113 6.95 -4.56 -15.64
CA THR A 113 6.66 -5.77 -16.39
C THR A 113 5.14 -5.97 -16.52
N LYS A 114 4.69 -6.86 -17.42
CA LYS A 114 3.26 -7.20 -17.54
C LYS A 114 2.64 -7.61 -16.19
N LYS A 115 3.35 -8.43 -15.41
CA LYS A 115 2.86 -8.85 -14.09
C LYS A 115 2.77 -7.67 -13.10
N ALA A 116 3.73 -6.77 -13.09
CA ALA A 116 3.71 -5.57 -12.26
C ALA A 116 2.54 -4.64 -12.66
N ALA A 117 2.32 -4.46 -13.96
CA ALA A 117 1.21 -3.66 -14.48
C ALA A 117 -0.16 -4.29 -14.15
N TYR A 118 -0.28 -5.63 -14.21
CA TYR A 118 -1.49 -6.33 -13.77
C TYR A 118 -1.73 -6.18 -12.26
N ALA A 119 -0.69 -6.24 -11.44
CA ALA A 119 -0.81 -6.01 -10.00
C ALA A 119 -1.24 -4.57 -9.70
N PHE A 120 -0.70 -3.61 -10.43
CA PHE A 120 -1.17 -2.21 -10.35
C PHE A 120 -2.64 -2.08 -10.80
N ALA A 121 -3.04 -2.69 -11.90
CA ALA A 121 -4.43 -2.69 -12.35
C ALA A 121 -5.38 -3.30 -11.30
N ALA A 122 -5.00 -4.41 -10.68
CA ALA A 122 -5.78 -5.01 -9.60
C ALA A 122 -5.96 -4.04 -8.42
N ARG A 123 -4.88 -3.40 -7.96
CA ARG A 123 -4.95 -2.38 -6.90
C ARG A 123 -5.76 -1.16 -7.35
N PHE A 124 -5.55 -0.66 -8.55
CA PHE A 124 -6.29 0.48 -9.09
C PHE A 124 -7.80 0.25 -9.07
N TYR A 125 -8.26 -0.85 -9.65
CA TYR A 125 -9.69 -1.17 -9.69
C TYR A 125 -10.30 -1.47 -8.33
N LEU A 126 -9.50 -1.96 -7.35
CA LEU A 126 -9.96 -2.13 -5.98
C LEU A 126 -10.32 -0.80 -5.31
N TYR A 127 -9.59 0.27 -5.64
CA TYR A 127 -9.85 1.62 -5.11
C TYR A 127 -10.72 2.48 -6.03
N TYR A 128 -10.95 2.06 -7.25
CA TYR A 128 -11.88 2.69 -8.21
C TYR A 128 -13.27 2.08 -8.07
N VAL A 129 -13.94 2.37 -6.95
CA VAL A 129 -15.21 1.73 -6.60
C VAL A 129 -16.33 2.23 -7.52
N GLN A 130 -17.03 1.29 -8.19
CA GLN A 130 -18.23 1.54 -8.97
C GLN A 130 -19.46 1.01 -8.23
N SER A 131 -20.58 1.72 -8.34
CA SER A 131 -21.84 1.35 -7.67
C SER A 131 -22.40 -0.02 -8.09
N ASP A 132 -22.13 -0.42 -9.34
CA ASP A 132 -22.54 -1.70 -9.93
C ASP A 132 -21.58 -2.86 -9.59
N LYS A 133 -20.50 -2.58 -8.84
CA LYS A 133 -19.45 -3.55 -8.46
C LYS A 133 -18.67 -4.16 -9.63
N SER A 134 -18.81 -3.65 -10.86
CA SER A 134 -18.16 -4.20 -12.06
C SER A 134 -16.64 -4.22 -11.98
N ASN A 135 -16.04 -3.27 -11.26
CA ASN A 135 -14.59 -3.19 -11.10
C ASN A 135 -14.00 -4.35 -10.29
N TYR A 136 -14.78 -5.03 -9.43
CA TYR A 136 -14.26 -6.21 -8.74
C TYR A 136 -13.97 -7.38 -9.68
N ASP A 137 -14.69 -7.51 -10.80
CA ASP A 137 -14.35 -8.49 -11.84
C ASP A 137 -12.99 -8.18 -12.47
N LYS A 138 -12.70 -6.89 -12.73
CA LYS A 138 -11.39 -6.46 -13.22
C LYS A 138 -10.27 -6.72 -12.19
N VAL A 139 -10.52 -6.50 -10.89
CA VAL A 139 -9.57 -6.85 -9.83
C VAL A 139 -9.23 -8.34 -9.90
N ILE A 140 -10.24 -9.20 -9.96
CA ILE A 140 -10.08 -10.66 -10.02
C ILE A 140 -9.31 -11.09 -11.27
N GLU A 141 -9.65 -10.54 -12.43
CA GLU A 141 -9.00 -10.81 -13.69
C GLU A 141 -7.51 -10.44 -13.65
N TYR A 142 -7.20 -9.19 -13.32
CA TYR A 142 -5.82 -8.70 -13.35
C TYR A 142 -4.96 -9.31 -12.24
N ALA A 143 -5.52 -9.50 -11.04
CA ALA A 143 -4.81 -10.25 -10.00
C ALA A 143 -4.54 -11.70 -10.43
N GLY A 144 -5.50 -12.36 -11.09
CA GLY A 144 -5.30 -13.69 -11.67
C GLY A 144 -4.15 -13.73 -12.67
N LYS A 145 -4.06 -12.73 -13.56
CA LYS A 145 -2.93 -12.62 -14.53
C LYS A 145 -1.58 -12.38 -13.85
N ALA A 146 -1.53 -11.62 -12.77
CA ALA A 146 -0.31 -11.35 -12.01
C ALA A 146 0.17 -12.60 -11.22
N LEU A 147 -0.77 -13.30 -10.57
CA LEU A 147 -0.50 -14.43 -9.68
C LEU A 147 -0.25 -15.75 -10.45
N GLY A 148 -0.81 -15.86 -11.66
CA GLY A 148 -0.77 -17.10 -12.44
C GLY A 148 -1.74 -18.16 -11.95
N SER A 149 -1.61 -19.39 -12.48
CA SER A 149 -2.55 -20.49 -12.23
C SER A 149 -2.47 -21.08 -10.82
N ASN A 150 -1.33 -20.96 -10.14
CA ASN A 150 -1.14 -21.42 -8.77
C ASN A 150 -0.53 -20.30 -7.91
N PRO A 151 -1.37 -19.52 -7.22
CA PRO A 151 -0.90 -18.41 -6.38
C PRO A 151 0.06 -18.82 -5.27
N ALA A 152 -0.06 -20.04 -4.74
CA ALA A 152 0.83 -20.55 -3.69
C ALA A 152 2.31 -20.60 -4.11
N ASN A 153 2.58 -20.76 -5.41
CA ASN A 153 3.95 -20.78 -5.94
C ASN A 153 4.52 -19.36 -6.15
N SER A 154 3.71 -18.33 -6.03
CA SER A 154 4.11 -16.96 -6.34
C SER A 154 4.27 -16.09 -5.09
N VAL A 155 3.62 -16.41 -3.98
CA VAL A 155 3.72 -15.66 -2.72
C VAL A 155 5.10 -15.85 -2.07
N ARG A 156 5.45 -14.92 -1.21
CA ARG A 156 6.75 -14.88 -0.52
C ARG A 156 6.90 -16.06 0.45
N ASP A 157 8.08 -16.63 0.50
CA ASP A 157 8.48 -17.59 1.54
C ASP A 157 8.80 -16.82 2.86
N TRP A 158 7.75 -16.58 3.63
CA TRP A 158 7.86 -15.87 4.90
C TRP A 158 8.53 -16.71 5.98
N ALA A 159 8.48 -18.04 5.87
CA ALA A 159 9.17 -18.94 6.80
C ALA A 159 10.69 -18.77 6.68
N SER A 160 11.21 -18.80 5.46
CA SER A 160 12.63 -18.55 5.20
C SER A 160 13.05 -17.14 5.58
N LEU A 161 12.24 -16.12 5.25
CA LEU A 161 12.52 -14.74 5.61
C LEU A 161 12.53 -14.55 7.14
N GLY A 162 11.59 -15.15 7.86
CA GLY A 162 11.49 -15.07 9.31
C GLY A 162 12.57 -15.86 10.06
N ALA A 163 13.25 -16.79 9.39
CA ALA A 163 14.37 -17.54 9.92
C ALA A 163 15.72 -16.80 9.82
N LEU A 164 15.77 -15.70 9.04
CA LEU A 164 16.99 -14.90 8.91
C LEU A 164 17.38 -14.26 10.23
N ASP A 165 18.67 -14.01 10.38
CA ASP A 165 19.19 -13.20 11.47
C ASP A 165 18.54 -11.80 11.42
N LEU A 166 18.19 -11.28 12.61
CA LEU A 166 17.59 -9.96 12.75
C LEU A 166 18.60 -8.81 12.58
N ASP A 167 19.71 -9.07 11.92
CA ASP A 167 20.64 -8.03 11.51
C ASP A 167 19.93 -6.99 10.65
N LYS A 168 20.25 -5.73 10.91
CA LYS A 168 19.61 -4.58 10.26
C LYS A 168 19.75 -4.55 8.74
N ASP A 169 20.77 -5.20 8.19
CA ASP A 169 21.08 -5.15 6.77
C ASP A 169 20.64 -6.43 6.03
N ILE A 170 20.70 -7.60 6.67
CA ILE A 170 20.32 -8.88 6.04
C ILE A 170 18.85 -8.92 5.70
N MET A 171 17.98 -8.63 6.66
CA MET A 171 16.54 -8.73 6.50
C MET A 171 15.98 -7.77 5.44
N PRO A 172 16.23 -6.45 5.48
CA PRO A 172 15.71 -5.54 4.47
C PRO A 172 16.30 -5.83 3.08
N ASN A 173 17.57 -6.18 2.95
CA ASN A 173 18.19 -6.53 1.68
C ASN A 173 17.52 -7.76 1.06
N THR A 174 17.24 -8.79 1.85
CA THR A 174 16.52 -9.97 1.37
C THR A 174 15.10 -9.63 0.97
N TYR A 175 14.39 -8.81 1.77
CA TYR A 175 13.00 -8.44 1.48
C TYR A 175 12.83 -7.75 0.12
N VAL A 176 13.76 -6.86 -0.23
CA VAL A 176 13.71 -6.08 -1.49
C VAL A 176 14.63 -6.64 -2.59
N SER A 177 15.11 -7.88 -2.45
CA SER A 177 15.94 -8.50 -3.50
C SER A 177 15.13 -8.70 -4.79
N ALA A 178 15.78 -8.43 -5.91
CA ALA A 178 15.25 -8.70 -7.25
C ALA A 178 15.08 -10.20 -7.54
N ASP A 179 15.77 -11.07 -6.80
CA ASP A 179 15.68 -12.52 -6.94
C ASP A 179 14.41 -13.10 -6.29
N ILE A 180 13.73 -12.34 -5.47
CA ILE A 180 12.48 -12.77 -4.83
C ILE A 180 11.32 -12.70 -5.81
N ASN A 181 10.75 -13.85 -6.16
CA ASN A 181 9.65 -13.95 -7.11
C ASN A 181 8.42 -13.13 -6.71
N ALA A 182 8.14 -13.01 -5.42
CA ALA A 182 7.02 -12.24 -4.91
C ALA A 182 7.14 -10.73 -5.17
N ASN A 183 8.33 -10.19 -5.36
CA ASN A 183 8.51 -8.80 -5.74
C ASN A 183 8.16 -8.64 -7.23
N LEU A 184 7.16 -7.84 -7.54
CA LEU A 184 6.73 -7.54 -8.91
C LEU A 184 7.30 -6.22 -9.41
N LEU A 185 7.35 -5.20 -8.53
CA LEU A 185 7.98 -3.91 -8.81
C LEU A 185 8.73 -3.42 -7.57
N LEU A 186 10.01 -3.13 -7.75
CA LEU A 186 10.87 -2.45 -6.79
C LEU A 186 11.09 -1.01 -7.25
N VAL A 187 10.94 -0.07 -6.33
CA VAL A 187 11.16 1.36 -6.60
C VAL A 187 12.21 1.89 -5.63
N SER A 188 13.32 2.36 -6.18
CA SER A 188 14.30 3.13 -5.41
C SER A 188 13.85 4.58 -5.33
N ALA A 189 13.89 5.15 -4.13
CA ALA A 189 13.48 6.53 -3.90
C ALA A 189 14.44 7.21 -2.91
N ASP A 190 14.72 8.49 -3.16
CA ASP A 190 15.41 9.34 -2.20
C ASP A 190 14.55 9.50 -0.95
N SER A 191 14.91 8.81 0.10
CA SER A 191 14.10 8.77 1.31
C SER A 191 14.92 8.29 2.51
N TYR A 192 14.69 8.93 3.64
CA TYR A 192 15.19 8.49 4.95
C TYR A 192 14.15 7.68 5.73
N TRP A 193 13.10 7.18 5.07
CA TRP A 193 12.00 6.49 5.76
C TRP A 193 12.48 5.28 6.55
N GLY A 194 13.39 4.45 5.99
CA GLY A 194 13.98 3.32 6.71
C GLY A 194 14.58 3.73 8.06
N GLY A 195 15.33 4.84 8.11
CA GLY A 195 15.83 5.39 9.36
C GLY A 195 14.76 6.02 10.27
N ARG A 196 13.64 6.48 9.71
CA ARG A 196 12.54 7.06 10.51
C ARG A 196 11.71 6.01 11.23
N VAL A 197 11.58 4.83 10.66
CA VAL A 197 10.86 3.70 11.29
C VAL A 197 11.77 2.84 12.18
N ASP A 198 13.07 2.97 12.05
CA ASP A 198 14.04 2.36 12.98
C ASP A 198 14.10 3.17 14.28
N PRO A 199 13.70 2.59 15.41
CA PRO A 199 13.70 3.29 16.69
C PRO A 199 15.09 3.71 17.18
N TYR A 200 16.16 3.08 16.70
CA TYR A 200 17.53 3.45 17.07
C TYR A 200 18.09 4.61 16.24
N SER A 201 17.64 4.77 15.00
CA SER A 201 18.19 5.79 14.08
C SER A 201 17.54 7.16 14.23
N SER A 202 16.23 7.23 14.43
CA SER A 202 15.47 8.51 14.43
C SER A 202 14.60 8.67 15.67
N GLY A 203 14.90 7.93 16.72
CA GLY A 203 14.10 7.91 17.92
C GLY A 203 12.79 7.15 17.72
N GLN A 204 11.79 7.48 18.53
CA GLN A 204 10.62 6.62 18.69
C GLN A 204 9.36 7.12 18.00
N ARG A 205 9.47 8.19 17.22
CA ARG A 205 8.29 8.90 16.73
C ARG A 205 7.40 8.05 15.81
N TYR A 206 8.00 7.23 14.97
CA TYR A 206 7.30 6.41 13.99
C TYR A 206 7.37 4.90 14.29
N ALA A 207 8.04 4.51 15.37
CA ALA A 207 8.07 3.12 15.82
C ALA A 207 6.72 2.70 16.44
N HIS A 208 6.37 1.44 16.30
CA HIS A 208 5.18 0.91 16.94
C HIS A 208 5.36 0.82 18.45
N GLY A 209 4.52 1.53 19.21
CA GLY A 209 4.41 1.37 20.64
C GLY A 209 3.50 0.19 21.01
N PRO A 210 3.33 -0.12 22.31
CA PRO A 210 2.64 -1.31 22.77
C PRO A 210 1.19 -1.40 22.29
N LEU A 211 0.42 -0.29 22.33
CA LEU A 211 -0.98 -0.29 21.94
C LEU A 211 -1.17 -0.47 20.43
N VAL A 212 -0.27 0.09 19.61
CA VAL A 212 -0.31 -0.11 18.15
C VAL A 212 0.13 -1.52 17.79
N ALA A 213 1.08 -2.09 18.50
CA ALA A 213 1.55 -3.46 18.26
C ALA A 213 0.43 -4.51 18.45
N ILE A 214 -0.42 -4.35 19.48
CA ILE A 214 -1.58 -5.22 19.72
C ILE A 214 -2.59 -5.15 18.55
N GLU A 215 -2.68 -4.02 17.89
CA GLU A 215 -3.56 -3.85 16.72
C GLU A 215 -2.91 -4.32 15.41
N THR A 216 -1.65 -4.72 15.42
CA THR A 216 -0.85 -5.02 14.24
C THR A 216 0.00 -6.27 14.44
N CYS A 217 1.30 -6.14 14.44
CA CYS A 217 2.29 -7.22 14.44
C CYS A 217 2.26 -8.14 15.67
N ARG A 218 1.57 -7.77 16.73
CA ARG A 218 1.36 -8.57 17.93
C ARG A 218 -0.11 -8.87 18.20
N SER A 219 -0.93 -8.79 17.17
CA SER A 219 -2.35 -9.13 17.29
C SER A 219 -2.59 -10.64 17.25
N ASP A 220 -3.59 -11.07 17.99
CA ASP A 220 -4.22 -12.36 17.74
C ASP A 220 -4.96 -12.34 16.42
N GLY A 221 -5.12 -13.50 15.78
CA GLY A 221 -5.89 -13.67 14.55
C GLY A 221 -6.61 -15.01 14.52
N PRO A 222 -7.49 -15.25 13.53
CA PRO A 222 -8.10 -16.55 13.34
C PRO A 222 -7.07 -17.65 13.01
N TRP A 223 -5.83 -17.25 12.71
CA TRP A 223 -4.66 -18.11 12.53
C TRP A 223 -3.88 -18.40 13.81
N GLY A 224 -4.36 -17.97 14.97
CA GLY A 224 -3.75 -18.26 16.27
C GLY A 224 -3.45 -17.03 17.11
N LYS A 225 -3.07 -17.28 18.35
CA LYS A 225 -2.71 -16.23 19.31
C LYS A 225 -1.26 -15.80 19.15
N TYR A 226 -1.02 -14.51 19.34
CA TYR A 226 0.34 -14.01 19.44
C TYR A 226 1.00 -14.52 20.73
N SER A 227 2.27 -14.88 20.63
CA SER A 227 3.11 -15.21 21.78
C SER A 227 4.47 -14.51 21.62
N GLU A 228 5.06 -14.04 22.71
CA GLU A 228 6.43 -13.49 22.71
C GLU A 228 7.52 -14.55 22.57
N SER A 229 7.15 -15.83 22.72
CA SER A 229 8.04 -16.96 22.50
C SER A 229 8.22 -17.24 20.99
N LYS A 230 9.12 -18.18 20.66
CA LYS A 230 9.30 -18.68 19.28
C LYS A 230 8.03 -19.31 18.68
N GLU A 231 6.97 -19.45 19.45
CA GLU A 231 5.64 -19.96 19.06
C GLU A 231 4.69 -18.87 18.60
N ALA A 232 5.18 -17.67 18.27
CA ALA A 232 4.36 -16.62 17.68
C ALA A 232 3.55 -17.16 16.48
N ASN A 233 2.33 -16.67 16.31
CA ASN A 233 1.39 -17.11 15.28
C ASN A 233 1.81 -16.76 13.84
N ILE A 234 2.85 -15.97 13.65
CA ILE A 234 3.39 -15.55 12.34
C ILE A 234 4.87 -15.93 12.21
N TYR A 235 5.34 -16.19 10.99
CA TYR A 235 6.74 -16.52 10.72
C TYR A 235 7.66 -15.33 10.93
N TYR A 236 7.29 -14.16 10.41
CA TYR A 236 8.09 -12.96 10.55
C TYR A 236 7.86 -12.32 11.91
N MET A 237 8.77 -12.54 12.83
CA MET A 237 8.71 -11.98 14.18
C MET A 237 9.31 -10.57 14.21
N PHE A 238 8.58 -9.66 14.81
CA PHE A 238 9.06 -8.29 15.05
C PHE A 238 9.73 -8.24 16.43
N PRO A 239 11.06 -8.02 16.50
CA PRO A 239 11.73 -7.96 17.77
C PRO A 239 11.24 -6.79 18.62
N TRP A 240 11.21 -7.03 19.92
CA TRP A 240 10.80 -6.02 20.89
C TRP A 240 12.04 -5.41 21.54
N SER A 241 12.14 -4.11 21.62
CA SER A 241 13.20 -3.44 22.35
C SER A 241 12.79 -3.17 23.78
N ASN A 242 13.51 -3.75 24.74
CA ASN A 242 13.35 -3.50 26.17
C ASN A 242 14.52 -2.68 26.73
N SER A 243 15.30 -2.01 25.88
CA SER A 243 16.38 -1.16 26.37
C SER A 243 15.81 0.06 27.11
N SER A 244 16.54 0.57 28.10
CA SER A 244 16.15 1.78 28.82
C SER A 244 15.97 3.01 27.93
N ALA A 245 16.66 3.02 26.79
CA ALA A 245 16.55 4.09 25.79
C ALA A 245 15.30 3.95 24.90
N LEU A 246 14.78 2.73 24.72
CA LEU A 246 13.68 2.42 23.80
C LEU A 246 12.71 1.40 24.43
N PRO A 247 12.11 1.73 25.60
CA PRO A 247 11.24 0.79 26.28
C PRO A 247 10.01 0.49 25.39
N THR A 248 9.73 -0.80 25.22
CA THR A 248 8.48 -1.27 24.60
C THR A 248 8.21 -0.78 23.17
N LYS A 249 9.23 -0.76 22.31
CA LYS A 249 9.05 -0.48 20.88
C LYS A 249 9.27 -1.72 20.03
N VAL A 250 8.46 -1.88 18.98
CA VAL A 250 8.62 -2.94 17.99
C VAL A 250 9.54 -2.45 16.89
N MET A 251 10.53 -3.25 16.56
CA MET A 251 11.45 -2.97 15.45
C MET A 251 10.96 -3.67 14.18
N LEU A 252 10.90 -2.92 13.08
CA LEU A 252 10.49 -3.40 11.77
C LEU A 252 11.71 -3.46 10.85
N ARG A 253 12.29 -4.65 10.72
CA ARG A 253 13.52 -4.85 9.94
C ARG A 253 13.32 -4.99 8.43
N LYS A 254 12.10 -4.94 7.93
CA LYS A 254 11.79 -5.09 6.51
C LYS A 254 12.04 -3.81 5.68
N VAL A 255 12.15 -2.66 6.32
CA VAL A 255 12.42 -1.38 5.66
C VAL A 255 13.85 -0.94 5.94
N GLY A 256 14.70 -0.94 4.91
CA GLY A 256 16.09 -0.55 5.00
C GLY A 256 16.33 0.94 4.74
N LEU A 257 17.43 1.46 5.26
CA LEU A 257 18.01 2.74 4.86
C LEU A 257 19.33 2.47 4.18
N TYR A 258 19.44 2.83 2.92
CA TYR A 258 20.67 2.71 2.15
C TYR A 258 21.33 4.08 2.05
N GLN A 259 22.66 4.10 2.14
CA GLN A 259 23.45 5.33 2.02
C GLN A 259 24.40 5.22 0.84
N GLU A 260 24.30 6.15 -0.07
CA GLU A 260 25.20 6.30 -1.19
C GLU A 260 26.13 7.48 -0.94
N VAL A 261 27.43 7.30 -1.10
CA VAL A 261 28.39 8.38 -1.03
C VAL A 261 28.39 9.11 -2.36
N VAL A 262 27.81 10.31 -2.40
CA VAL A 262 27.70 11.14 -3.63
C VAL A 262 28.92 12.02 -3.84
N ASP A 263 29.62 12.38 -2.78
CA ASP A 263 30.88 13.11 -2.83
C ASP A 263 31.84 12.57 -1.78
N VAL A 264 32.88 11.89 -2.22
CA VAL A 264 33.90 11.28 -1.34
C VAL A 264 34.74 12.35 -0.65
N VAL A 265 35.01 13.47 -1.31
CA VAL A 265 35.86 14.55 -0.78
C VAL A 265 35.13 15.36 0.27
N ALA A 266 33.86 15.70 0.00
CA ALA A 266 33.02 16.43 0.93
C ALA A 266 32.38 15.52 1.99
N GLY A 267 32.48 14.20 1.86
CA GLY A 267 31.84 13.22 2.75
C GLY A 267 30.29 13.27 2.68
N THR A 268 29.75 13.76 1.55
CA THR A 268 28.30 13.91 1.39
C THR A 268 27.65 12.57 1.09
N VAL A 269 26.65 12.19 1.91
CA VAL A 269 25.87 10.97 1.74
C VAL A 269 24.44 11.30 1.37
N ARG A 270 23.88 10.51 0.45
CA ARG A 270 22.47 10.52 0.07
C ARG A 270 21.79 9.27 0.60
N GLY A 271 20.71 9.48 1.34
CA GLY A 271 19.92 8.36 1.84
C GLY A 271 18.86 7.96 0.82
N HIS A 272 18.74 6.66 0.55
CA HIS A 272 17.65 6.12 -0.25
C HIS A 272 17.06 4.87 0.39
N MET A 273 15.86 4.51 -0.06
CA MET A 273 15.22 3.26 0.27
C MET A 273 14.78 2.55 -1.00
N ILE A 274 14.63 1.23 -0.93
CA ILE A 274 13.98 0.43 -1.95
C ILE A 274 12.63 -0.02 -1.39
N ASN A 275 11.58 0.26 -2.12
CA ASN A 275 10.22 -0.12 -1.77
C ASN A 275 9.73 -1.22 -2.70
N ALA A 276 9.19 -2.33 -2.14
CA ALA A 276 8.46 -3.33 -2.90
C ALA A 276 7.06 -2.80 -3.21
N ALA A 277 6.95 -1.97 -4.26
CA ALA A 277 5.74 -1.22 -4.59
C ALA A 277 4.56 -2.11 -4.97
N PHE A 278 4.85 -3.25 -5.61
CA PHE A 278 3.88 -4.30 -5.91
C PHE A 278 4.47 -5.68 -5.59
N THR A 279 3.70 -6.48 -4.87
CA THR A 279 4.04 -7.86 -4.54
C THR A 279 2.88 -8.79 -4.86
N THR A 280 3.17 -10.07 -5.09
CA THR A 280 2.14 -11.09 -5.27
C THR A 280 1.29 -11.28 -4.02
N ASP A 281 1.90 -11.16 -2.83
CA ASP A 281 1.19 -11.26 -1.55
C ASP A 281 0.08 -10.21 -1.43
N GLU A 282 0.40 -8.95 -1.72
CA GLU A 282 -0.59 -7.85 -1.67
C GLU A 282 -1.65 -8.01 -2.79
N THR A 283 -1.23 -8.41 -3.99
CA THR A 283 -2.13 -8.67 -5.11
C THR A 283 -3.12 -9.79 -4.79
N LEU A 284 -2.68 -10.83 -4.09
CA LEU A 284 -3.54 -11.91 -3.60
C LEU A 284 -4.61 -11.39 -2.64
N LEU A 285 -4.23 -10.53 -1.69
CA LEU A 285 -5.19 -9.93 -0.76
C LEU A 285 -6.14 -8.92 -1.44
N CYS A 286 -5.72 -8.24 -2.51
CA CYS A 286 -6.63 -7.45 -3.36
C CYS A 286 -7.69 -8.33 -4.00
N ARG A 287 -7.33 -9.52 -4.50
CA ARG A 287 -8.26 -10.47 -5.11
C ARG A 287 -9.21 -11.08 -4.07
N ALA A 288 -8.68 -11.46 -2.90
CA ALA A 288 -9.50 -11.93 -1.79
C ALA A 288 -10.58 -10.90 -1.40
N GLU A 289 -10.21 -9.63 -1.29
CA GLU A 289 -11.16 -8.55 -1.00
C GLU A 289 -12.21 -8.41 -2.10
N ALA A 290 -11.82 -8.44 -3.35
CA ALA A 290 -12.76 -8.36 -4.47
C ALA A 290 -13.78 -9.51 -4.46
N TYR A 291 -13.35 -10.74 -4.16
CA TYR A 291 -14.28 -11.85 -3.95
C TYR A 291 -15.25 -11.61 -2.79
N VAL A 292 -14.77 -11.11 -1.64
CA VAL A 292 -15.66 -10.76 -0.51
C VAL A 292 -16.68 -9.72 -0.94
N MET A 293 -16.26 -8.69 -1.67
CA MET A 293 -17.13 -7.60 -2.11
C MET A 293 -18.16 -8.02 -3.17
N LYS A 294 -17.90 -9.09 -3.92
CA LYS A 294 -18.88 -9.69 -4.84
C LYS A 294 -20.01 -10.41 -4.10
N GLY A 295 -19.81 -10.81 -2.84
CA GLY A 295 -20.82 -11.38 -1.99
C GLY A 295 -20.74 -12.91 -1.79
N GLU A 296 -21.77 -13.49 -1.19
CA GLU A 296 -21.80 -14.86 -0.66
C GLU A 296 -21.35 -15.93 -1.66
N GLY A 297 -21.75 -15.82 -2.92
CA GLY A 297 -21.36 -16.79 -3.97
C GLY A 297 -19.86 -16.87 -4.23
N PHE A 298 -19.05 -15.93 -3.68
CA PHE A 298 -17.60 -15.85 -3.87
C PHE A 298 -16.79 -15.97 -2.58
N TYR A 299 -17.43 -16.19 -1.42
CA TYR A 299 -16.72 -16.28 -0.14
C TYR A 299 -15.75 -17.47 -0.09
N SER A 300 -16.06 -18.57 -0.77
CA SER A 300 -15.16 -19.72 -0.85
C SER A 300 -13.86 -19.40 -1.57
N GLN A 301 -13.91 -18.59 -2.64
CA GLN A 301 -12.73 -18.13 -3.36
C GLN A 301 -11.92 -17.14 -2.53
N ALA A 302 -12.58 -16.22 -1.83
CA ALA A 302 -11.93 -15.31 -0.90
C ALA A 302 -11.17 -16.07 0.19
N VAL A 303 -11.80 -17.06 0.81
CA VAL A 303 -11.19 -17.90 1.85
C VAL A 303 -10.07 -18.77 1.27
N SER A 304 -10.17 -19.23 0.03
CA SER A 304 -9.08 -19.93 -0.66
C SER A 304 -7.83 -19.04 -0.77
N ASP A 305 -7.98 -17.78 -1.20
CA ASP A 305 -6.86 -16.83 -1.27
C ASP A 305 -6.30 -16.50 0.11
N LEU A 306 -7.16 -16.30 1.11
CA LEU A 306 -6.74 -16.08 2.50
C LEU A 306 -5.97 -17.30 3.05
N ASN A 307 -6.31 -18.52 2.68
CA ASN A 307 -5.59 -19.72 3.06
C ASN A 307 -4.19 -19.80 2.41
N VAL A 308 -4.05 -19.37 1.17
CA VAL A 308 -2.72 -19.26 0.53
C VAL A 308 -1.85 -18.27 1.32
N TRP A 309 -2.39 -17.09 1.63
CA TRP A 309 -1.68 -16.10 2.46
C TRP A 309 -1.38 -16.65 3.87
N GLN A 310 -2.37 -17.25 4.53
CA GLN A 310 -2.20 -17.82 5.87
C GLN A 310 -1.07 -18.85 5.91
N THR A 311 -1.06 -19.79 4.98
CA THR A 311 -0.04 -20.85 4.91
C THR A 311 1.36 -20.26 4.70
N ALA A 312 1.48 -19.19 3.90
CA ALA A 312 2.77 -18.55 3.64
C ALA A 312 3.25 -17.68 4.81
N TYR A 313 2.33 -16.94 5.46
CA TYR A 313 2.67 -15.89 6.42
C TYR A 313 2.61 -16.32 7.88
N THR A 314 1.78 -17.34 8.21
CA THR A 314 1.48 -17.73 9.58
C THR A 314 1.90 -19.16 9.88
N LYS A 315 1.95 -19.52 11.17
CA LYS A 315 2.21 -20.87 11.67
C LYS A 315 0.94 -21.68 11.94
N ALA A 316 -0.18 -21.23 11.39
CA ALA A 316 -1.47 -21.91 11.57
C ALA A 316 -1.42 -23.32 10.96
N THR A 317 -1.95 -24.29 11.71
CA THR A 317 -2.03 -25.71 11.29
C THR A 317 -3.39 -26.08 10.71
N SER A 318 -4.41 -25.26 10.92
CA SER A 318 -5.77 -25.47 10.41
C SER A 318 -6.12 -24.39 9.40
N PRO A 319 -6.79 -24.75 8.28
CA PRO A 319 -7.21 -23.77 7.30
C PRO A 319 -8.33 -22.89 7.84
N LEU A 320 -8.38 -21.65 7.33
CA LEU A 320 -9.50 -20.75 7.53
C LEU A 320 -10.74 -21.31 6.83
N THR A 321 -11.88 -21.10 7.47
CA THR A 321 -13.21 -21.29 6.88
C THR A 321 -14.04 -20.03 7.13
N VAL A 322 -15.13 -19.86 6.39
CA VAL A 322 -16.06 -18.74 6.61
C VAL A 322 -16.56 -18.75 8.07
N ASN A 323 -16.87 -19.93 8.62
CA ASN A 323 -17.33 -20.04 10.01
C ASN A 323 -16.23 -19.63 11.00
N ALA A 324 -15.00 -20.12 10.83
CA ALA A 324 -13.88 -19.75 11.71
C ALA A 324 -13.60 -18.23 11.71
N ILE A 325 -13.72 -17.59 10.55
CA ILE A 325 -13.59 -16.12 10.42
C ILE A 325 -14.75 -15.42 11.12
N ASN A 326 -15.97 -15.90 10.92
CA ASN A 326 -17.17 -15.37 11.59
C ASN A 326 -17.10 -15.52 13.11
N ASP A 327 -16.70 -16.68 13.61
CA ASP A 327 -16.58 -16.94 15.04
C ASP A 327 -15.54 -16.01 15.67
N TYR A 328 -14.39 -15.83 14.98
CA TYR A 328 -13.32 -14.99 15.49
C TYR A 328 -13.72 -13.50 15.51
N TYR A 329 -14.07 -12.92 14.35
CA TYR A 329 -14.38 -11.48 14.28
C TYR A 329 -15.76 -11.15 14.86
N GLY A 330 -16.72 -12.06 14.81
CA GLY A 330 -18.02 -11.92 15.49
C GLY A 330 -17.88 -11.84 17.00
N GLY A 331 -16.95 -12.61 17.58
CA GLY A 331 -16.64 -12.59 19.02
C GLY A 331 -15.80 -11.39 19.49
N LEU A 332 -15.17 -10.64 18.57
CA LEU A 332 -14.38 -9.47 18.94
C LEU A 332 -15.25 -8.22 19.12
N ALA A 333 -14.98 -7.48 20.20
CA ALA A 333 -15.50 -6.13 20.36
C ALA A 333 -14.86 -5.20 19.31
N TYR A 334 -15.61 -4.20 18.87
CA TYR A 334 -15.02 -3.13 18.06
C TYR A 334 -13.97 -2.36 18.85
N TYR A 335 -12.99 -1.87 18.12
CA TYR A 335 -11.91 -1.07 18.65
C TYR A 335 -12.41 0.13 19.48
N LYS A 336 -11.82 0.29 20.64
CA LYS A 336 -11.87 1.54 21.39
C LYS A 336 -10.46 2.07 21.63
N PRO A 337 -10.27 3.38 21.74
CA PRO A 337 -8.93 3.95 21.87
C PRO A 337 -8.10 3.41 23.04
N LEU A 338 -8.77 3.07 24.16
CA LEU A 338 -8.13 2.54 25.37
C LEU A 338 -8.18 1.01 25.46
N GLU A 339 -9.00 0.36 24.63
CA GLU A 339 -9.16 -1.09 24.53
C GLU A 339 -8.96 -1.51 23.05
N PRO A 340 -7.70 -1.45 22.56
CA PRO A 340 -7.44 -1.66 21.15
C PRO A 340 -7.71 -3.09 20.70
N THR A 341 -8.43 -3.24 19.60
CA THR A 341 -8.65 -4.49 18.88
C THR A 341 -8.32 -4.30 17.40
N VAL A 342 -8.20 -5.40 16.67
CA VAL A 342 -8.01 -5.37 15.20
C VAL A 342 -9.29 -5.02 14.46
N LYS A 343 -10.48 -5.20 15.09
CA LYS A 343 -11.79 -4.95 14.50
C LYS A 343 -12.15 -3.46 14.62
N LYS A 344 -12.15 -2.75 13.51
CA LYS A 344 -12.50 -1.32 13.44
C LYS A 344 -13.95 -1.16 12.97
N GLU A 345 -14.66 -0.13 13.42
CA GLU A 345 -15.90 0.27 12.77
C GLU A 345 -15.59 0.71 11.33
N LEU A 346 -16.39 0.26 10.38
CA LEU A 346 -16.24 0.54 8.95
C LEU A 346 -17.38 1.44 8.47
N HIS A 347 -17.02 2.52 7.77
CA HIS A 347 -17.97 3.51 7.24
C HIS A 347 -17.65 3.81 5.76
N PRO A 348 -17.65 2.79 4.87
CA PRO A 348 -17.39 3.00 3.45
C PRO A 348 -18.57 3.70 2.76
N ASP A 349 -18.31 4.31 1.60
CA ASP A 349 -19.35 4.86 0.70
C ASP A 349 -20.02 3.77 -0.18
N PHE A 350 -19.85 2.51 0.17
CA PHE A 350 -20.49 1.37 -0.50
C PHE A 350 -21.10 0.42 0.55
N PRO A 351 -22.16 -0.33 0.19
CA PRO A 351 -22.83 -1.18 1.16
C PRO A 351 -21.99 -2.39 1.57
N ILE A 352 -21.97 -2.67 2.87
CA ILE A 352 -21.61 -3.97 3.46
C ILE A 352 -22.95 -4.66 3.74
N VAL A 353 -23.18 -5.83 3.13
CA VAL A 353 -24.53 -6.40 3.05
C VAL A 353 -24.97 -7.12 4.32
N ASP A 354 -24.01 -7.71 5.07
CA ASP A 354 -24.29 -8.46 6.30
C ASP A 354 -23.02 -8.59 7.16
N GLN A 355 -23.19 -9.18 8.34
CA GLN A 355 -22.11 -9.40 9.31
C GLN A 355 -21.05 -10.37 8.80
N THR A 356 -21.40 -11.35 7.96
CA THR A 356 -20.44 -12.30 7.38
C THR A 356 -19.49 -11.59 6.42
N GLN A 357 -20.03 -10.73 5.55
CA GLN A 357 -19.22 -9.92 4.66
C GLN A 357 -18.29 -8.99 5.46
N GLU A 358 -18.80 -8.33 6.49
CA GLU A 358 -18.00 -7.46 7.37
C GLU A 358 -16.86 -8.22 8.04
N ASN A 359 -17.14 -9.41 8.58
CA ASN A 359 -16.12 -10.24 9.22
C ASN A 359 -15.03 -10.70 8.23
N LEU A 360 -15.41 -11.07 7.02
CA LEU A 360 -14.47 -11.39 5.95
C LEU A 360 -13.63 -10.17 5.53
N ILE A 361 -14.22 -8.98 5.44
CA ILE A 361 -13.50 -7.72 5.21
C ILE A 361 -12.49 -7.49 6.33
N HIS A 362 -12.87 -7.67 7.60
CA HIS A 362 -11.94 -7.55 8.72
C HIS A 362 -10.77 -8.51 8.63
N CYS A 363 -11.01 -9.75 8.20
CA CYS A 363 -9.95 -10.73 7.98
C CYS A 363 -8.96 -10.27 6.91
N VAL A 364 -9.45 -9.80 5.76
CA VAL A 364 -8.60 -9.27 4.69
C VAL A 364 -7.83 -8.03 5.13
N LEU A 365 -8.49 -7.07 5.77
CA LEU A 365 -7.85 -5.84 6.25
C LEU A 365 -6.81 -6.12 7.33
N HIS A 366 -7.02 -7.11 8.19
CA HIS A 366 -6.07 -7.54 9.20
C HIS A 366 -4.84 -8.18 8.54
N ALA A 367 -5.03 -9.14 7.63
CA ALA A 367 -3.96 -9.76 6.86
C ALA A 367 -3.14 -8.70 6.10
N ARG A 368 -3.81 -7.77 5.38
CA ARG A 368 -3.15 -6.69 4.66
C ARG A 368 -2.36 -5.76 5.59
N ARG A 369 -2.92 -5.41 6.76
CA ARG A 369 -2.24 -4.55 7.73
C ARG A 369 -0.95 -5.18 8.26
N LEU A 370 -0.95 -6.49 8.52
CA LEU A 370 0.27 -7.24 8.90
C LEU A 370 1.28 -7.25 7.76
N LEU A 371 0.82 -7.56 6.56
CA LEU A 371 1.66 -7.69 5.39
C LEU A 371 2.35 -6.37 5.00
N THR A 372 1.64 -5.25 5.05
CA THR A 372 2.08 -3.96 4.49
C THR A 372 2.48 -2.92 5.53
N LEU A 373 2.91 -3.38 6.72
CA LEU A 373 3.41 -2.48 7.77
C LEU A 373 4.53 -1.59 7.24
N HIS A 374 4.40 -0.27 7.45
CA HIS A 374 5.30 0.81 7.02
C HIS A 374 5.45 0.99 5.50
N GLU A 375 4.60 0.37 4.68
CA GLU A 375 4.58 0.54 3.21
C GLU A 375 3.57 1.59 2.73
N GLY A 376 2.84 2.24 3.64
CA GLY A 376 1.92 3.34 3.31
C GLY A 376 0.51 2.90 2.89
N LEU A 377 0.29 1.63 2.52
CA LEU A 377 -0.98 1.16 1.97
C LEU A 377 -2.15 1.20 2.95
N ARG A 378 -1.88 1.11 4.26
CA ARG A 378 -2.93 1.24 5.29
C ARG A 378 -3.69 2.57 5.22
N TRP A 379 -3.04 3.65 4.76
CA TRP A 379 -3.72 4.93 4.58
C TRP A 379 -4.85 4.87 3.57
N PHE A 380 -4.68 4.09 2.50
CA PHE A 380 -5.71 3.88 1.48
C PHE A 380 -6.91 3.13 2.04
N ASP A 381 -6.67 2.07 2.83
CA ASP A 381 -7.75 1.34 3.54
C ASP A 381 -8.48 2.23 4.55
N VAL A 382 -7.74 3.03 5.33
CA VAL A 382 -8.30 4.00 6.30
C VAL A 382 -9.27 4.97 5.61
N LYS A 383 -8.88 5.47 4.44
CA LYS A 383 -9.74 6.38 3.67
C LYS A 383 -10.95 5.67 3.07
N ARG A 384 -10.72 4.53 2.40
CA ARG A 384 -11.75 3.79 1.68
C ARG A 384 -12.84 3.25 2.59
N TYR A 385 -12.46 2.75 3.76
CA TYR A 385 -13.38 2.20 4.76
C TYR A 385 -13.81 3.20 5.84
N GLY A 386 -13.45 4.46 5.72
CA GLY A 386 -13.85 5.48 6.71
C GLY A 386 -13.36 5.20 8.14
N ILE A 387 -12.27 4.43 8.29
CA ILE A 387 -11.79 4.00 9.61
C ILE A 387 -11.34 5.21 10.43
N VAL A 388 -11.86 5.34 11.65
CA VAL A 388 -11.45 6.36 12.61
C VAL A 388 -10.05 6.06 13.13
N VAL A 389 -9.18 7.09 13.18
CA VAL A 389 -7.83 6.98 13.71
C VAL A 389 -7.68 7.88 14.93
N ASN A 390 -7.33 7.28 16.08
CA ASN A 390 -7.11 7.99 17.32
C ASN A 390 -5.62 8.16 17.59
N ARG A 391 -5.18 9.38 17.90
CA ARG A 391 -3.85 9.65 18.39
C ARG A 391 -3.81 9.54 19.91
N ARG A 392 -3.00 8.61 20.40
CA ARG A 392 -2.81 8.36 21.83
C ARG A 392 -1.46 8.88 22.27
N PHE A 393 -1.42 9.52 23.42
CA PHE A 393 -0.21 9.87 24.15
C PHE A 393 -0.09 8.94 25.36
N ILE A 394 1.06 8.31 25.51
CA ILE A 394 1.39 7.47 26.67
C ILE A 394 2.42 8.22 27.51
N SER A 395 2.01 8.62 28.72
CA SER A 395 2.91 9.31 29.67
C SER A 395 3.99 8.37 30.21
N ASN A 396 5.01 8.94 30.85
CA ASN A 396 6.07 8.16 31.53
C ASN A 396 5.50 7.25 32.65
N SER A 397 4.35 7.59 33.22
CA SER A 397 3.64 6.74 34.20
C SER A 397 2.78 5.65 33.57
N GLY A 398 2.80 5.50 32.24
CA GLY A 398 1.98 4.53 31.51
C GLY A 398 0.52 4.97 31.30
N ARG A 399 0.13 6.16 31.77
CA ARG A 399 -1.25 6.67 31.55
C ARG A 399 -1.44 7.04 30.08
N VAL A 400 -2.51 6.50 29.49
CA VAL A 400 -2.92 6.80 28.11
C VAL A 400 -3.92 7.93 28.08
N SER A 401 -3.74 8.90 27.21
CA SER A 401 -4.68 9.97 26.91
C SER A 401 -4.86 10.13 25.41
N LEU A 402 -6.04 10.59 24.99
CA LEU A 402 -6.33 10.92 23.61
C LEU A 402 -5.93 12.36 23.35
N THR A 403 -5.21 12.61 22.27
CA THR A 403 -4.73 13.95 21.89
C THR A 403 -5.34 14.46 20.60
N ASP A 404 -5.80 13.56 19.74
CA ASP A 404 -6.44 13.91 18.45
C ASP A 404 -7.24 12.70 17.92
N GLU A 405 -8.20 12.99 17.05
CA GLU A 405 -9.01 12.01 16.36
C GLU A 405 -9.22 12.41 14.90
N LEU A 406 -9.01 11.47 13.99
CA LEU A 406 -9.36 11.61 12.59
C LEU A 406 -10.70 10.88 12.34
N LYS A 407 -11.79 11.63 12.35
CA LYS A 407 -13.16 11.12 12.15
C LYS A 407 -13.39 10.66 10.71
N THR A 408 -14.49 9.96 10.47
CA THR A 408 -14.86 9.42 9.15
C THR A 408 -14.95 10.50 8.07
N ASP A 409 -15.55 11.63 8.39
CA ASP A 409 -15.78 12.77 7.50
C ASP A 409 -14.73 13.88 7.60
N ASP A 410 -13.64 13.65 8.35
CA ASP A 410 -12.59 14.64 8.58
C ASP A 410 -11.89 15.02 7.27
N LEU A 411 -11.89 16.33 6.98
CA LEU A 411 -11.29 16.88 5.76
C LEU A 411 -9.76 16.64 5.66
N ARG A 412 -9.08 16.37 6.79
CA ARG A 412 -7.66 16.01 6.83
C ARG A 412 -7.35 14.65 6.18
N ARG A 413 -8.37 13.84 5.88
CA ARG A 413 -8.20 12.57 5.12
C ARG A 413 -7.66 12.79 3.73
N ALA A 414 -7.93 13.94 3.10
CA ALA A 414 -7.18 14.44 1.96
C ALA A 414 -6.01 15.27 2.49
N ILE A 415 -4.79 14.75 2.41
CA ILE A 415 -3.58 15.48 2.86
C ILE A 415 -3.50 16.80 2.11
N GLN A 416 -3.11 17.89 2.81
CA GLN A 416 -2.98 19.19 2.16
C GLN A 416 -1.89 19.17 1.09
N ILE A 417 -2.17 19.78 -0.04
CA ILE A 417 -1.14 20.00 -1.06
C ILE A 417 -0.04 20.93 -0.49
N PRO A 418 1.20 20.87 -1.00
CA PRO A 418 2.31 21.66 -0.47
C PRO A 418 2.03 23.15 -0.44
N SER A 419 2.59 23.83 0.54
CA SER A 419 2.33 25.26 0.79
C SER A 419 2.83 26.17 -0.34
N ASP A 420 3.93 25.83 -0.96
CA ASP A 420 4.49 26.51 -2.12
C ASP A 420 3.58 26.40 -3.34
N VAL A 421 2.97 25.22 -3.56
CA VAL A 421 1.98 25.01 -4.62
C VAL A 421 0.71 25.83 -4.38
N ILE A 422 0.26 25.95 -3.12
CA ILE A 422 -0.87 26.84 -2.74
C ILE A 422 -0.48 28.29 -3.00
N SER A 423 0.72 28.70 -2.62
CA SER A 423 1.23 30.05 -2.84
C SER A 423 1.37 30.41 -4.31
N ALA A 424 1.60 29.40 -5.17
CA ALA A 424 1.59 29.55 -6.63
C ALA A 424 0.16 29.63 -7.23
N GLY A 425 -0.89 29.60 -6.42
CA GLY A 425 -2.28 29.82 -6.83
C GLY A 425 -3.15 28.59 -6.92
N MET A 426 -2.64 27.38 -6.64
CA MET A 426 -3.46 26.16 -6.69
C MET A 426 -4.43 26.12 -5.50
N LYS A 427 -5.69 25.77 -5.78
CA LYS A 427 -6.75 25.67 -4.78
C LYS A 427 -6.39 24.63 -3.70
N PRO A 428 -6.31 25.00 -2.41
CA PRO A 428 -6.02 24.08 -1.33
C PRO A 428 -7.17 23.09 -1.09
N ASN A 429 -6.86 21.97 -0.42
CA ASN A 429 -7.91 21.13 0.15
C ASN A 429 -8.67 21.89 1.23
N PRO A 430 -10.00 21.75 1.31
CA PRO A 430 -10.79 22.38 2.38
C PRO A 430 -10.26 21.99 3.77
N ARG A 431 -10.36 22.89 4.72
CA ARG A 431 -10.11 22.68 6.15
C ARG A 431 -11.22 23.36 6.94
N ASN A 432 -11.55 22.82 8.10
CA ASN A 432 -12.48 23.43 9.04
C ASN A 432 -11.81 24.59 9.76
#